data_8421ca0d28de175fc2fc715c1d6726da
#
_entry.id   8421ca0d28de175fc2fc715c1d6726da
#
_cell.length_a   1.000
_cell.length_b   1.000
_cell.length_c   1.000
_cell.angle_alpha   90.00
_cell.angle_beta   90.00
_cell.angle_gamma   90.00
#
_symmetry.space_group_name_H-M   'P 1'
#
loop_
_entity.id
_entity.type
_entity.pdbx_description
1 polymer ?
#
loop_
_entity_poly.entity_id
_entity_poly.type
_entity_poly.pdbx_seq_one_letter_code
_entity_poly.pdbx_strand_id
1 'polypeptide(L)'
;MKARLIGCVALALACSSAKPTGGAGPSTTFPDGRVDQTTTCGSEEGAVPVAQPVFLHNMKGDKSWAETGWFSSPGLVDLNGDGKREIVAPFYSLFVFDAAGNTLATIKQDAYTKGRIYAPAVVADLDGDGTIDIVAAGNEGTVAAYEWKNGTLTIKSGWPASTASAGQSPEGRGMAAGDLDGDGKIEVAVTTTNTADGGAQVFVFSPNGQLFQPAGVSWPAWPRYNTRKGVGGDADTNGEGKSGYGCYGLNVGIGNIDDDAQQEVIVTYDNHEINAFKADGTSVRAAPYFTNRSSQYLNQPLDWGQFIRWADPQVEENHYHLHIGDWPDINTTMWLQWTASPPSVADVDGDGQNEVIGIPNAEMKDPYETQGYAFTVLQGAQGGGGRSAMRLPGWETLPMSAKPVPRANGDWYPPDGVPAPVVANILGDPRPEIVAAINDGAIYAVGPDAQILWQYNYAKGAAKTFASEPVVVDLNRDGVPEIVFGTYALSTNAGRLVILSNTGAELFDIPLPGQGDGGGNGIGVPAAPSVADLDGDGTLEIVLLTFDHGVDVFNVPGSGTKCLPWPTGRGNLLRNGQGPAYVP
;
A
#
# COMPACT_ATOMS: atom_id res chain seq x y z
N MET A 1 -8.46 68.83 -41.96
CA MET A 1 -7.29 67.98 -41.79
C MET A 1 -7.81 66.60 -41.46
N LYS A 2 -7.42 65.58 -42.21
CA LYS A 2 -8.07 64.30 -42.33
C LYS A 2 -7.68 63.37 -41.13
N ALA A 3 -8.67 62.92 -40.39
CA ALA A 3 -8.52 61.83 -39.45
C ALA A 3 -8.77 60.46 -40.13
N ARG A 4 -7.84 59.50 -40.00
CA ARG A 4 -8.00 58.13 -40.49
C ARG A 4 -8.53 57.28 -39.37
N LEU A 5 -9.68 56.66 -39.57
CA LEU A 5 -10.20 55.56 -38.82
C LEU A 5 -9.41 54.31 -39.20
N ILE A 6 -8.91 53.55 -38.18
CA ILE A 6 -8.42 52.18 -38.31
C ILE A 6 -9.47 51.28 -37.67
N GLY A 7 -10.13 50.48 -38.50
CA GLY A 7 -11.09 49.49 -38.04
C GLY A 7 -10.37 48.23 -37.52
N CYS A 8 -10.67 47.82 -36.30
CA CYS A 8 -10.35 46.51 -35.80
C CYS A 8 -11.42 45.50 -36.24
N VAL A 9 -11.02 44.53 -37.05
CA VAL A 9 -11.84 43.36 -37.36
C VAL A 9 -11.65 42.35 -36.21
N ALA A 10 -12.71 42.12 -35.45
CA ALA A 10 -12.76 41.05 -34.49
C ALA A 10 -13.12 39.73 -35.20
N LEU A 11 -12.18 38.79 -35.27
CA LEU A 11 -12.48 37.41 -35.64
C LEU A 11 -13.11 36.72 -34.43
N ALA A 12 -14.40 36.41 -34.53
CA ALA A 12 -15.07 35.49 -33.61
C ALA A 12 -14.71 34.06 -34.00
N LEU A 13 -13.86 33.40 -33.21
CA LEU A 13 -13.73 31.94 -33.24
C LEU A 13 -14.95 31.34 -32.53
N ALA A 14 -15.81 30.71 -33.31
CA ALA A 14 -16.86 29.86 -32.79
C ALA A 14 -16.22 28.54 -32.30
N CYS A 15 -16.04 28.41 -31.00
CA CYS A 15 -15.83 27.09 -30.37
C CYS A 15 -17.15 26.33 -30.44
N SER A 16 -17.26 25.38 -31.35
CA SER A 16 -18.29 24.36 -31.30
C SER A 16 -17.95 23.41 -30.17
N SER A 17 -18.70 23.46 -29.08
CA SER A 17 -18.69 22.45 -28.05
C SER A 17 -19.31 21.17 -28.63
N ALA A 18 -18.47 20.25 -29.10
CA ALA A 18 -18.87 18.88 -29.31
C ALA A 18 -19.09 18.29 -27.90
N LYS A 19 -20.34 17.94 -27.56
CA LYS A 19 -20.64 17.06 -26.44
C LYS A 19 -19.91 15.74 -26.68
N PRO A 20 -19.12 15.22 -25.73
CA PRO A 20 -18.65 13.86 -25.81
C PRO A 20 -19.89 12.95 -25.67
N THR A 21 -20.19 12.21 -26.71
CA THR A 21 -21.08 11.06 -26.63
C THR A 21 -20.32 10.00 -25.87
N GLY A 22 -20.66 9.84 -24.58
CA GLY A 22 -20.09 8.81 -23.72
C GLY A 22 -20.51 7.43 -24.20
N GLY A 23 -19.61 6.74 -24.86
CA GLY A 23 -19.59 5.30 -24.91
C GLY A 23 -18.64 4.87 -23.79
N ALA A 24 -19.16 4.21 -22.75
CA ALA A 24 -18.32 3.56 -21.76
C ALA A 24 -17.59 2.42 -22.48
N GLY A 25 -16.31 2.62 -22.72
CA GLY A 25 -15.42 1.49 -23.01
C GLY A 25 -15.18 0.70 -21.73
N PRO A 26 -14.80 -0.58 -21.83
CA PRO A 26 -14.45 -1.37 -20.67
C PRO A 26 -13.35 -0.68 -19.88
N SER A 27 -13.42 -0.75 -18.54
CA SER A 27 -12.35 -0.29 -17.65
C SER A 27 -11.04 -0.94 -18.11
N THR A 28 -10.17 -0.15 -18.68
CA THR A 28 -8.90 -0.64 -19.20
C THR A 28 -7.87 -0.54 -18.07
N THR A 29 -7.29 -1.68 -17.70
CA THR A 29 -6.02 -1.67 -16.98
C THR A 29 -5.00 -1.04 -17.93
N PHE A 30 -4.41 0.08 -17.53
CA PHE A 30 -3.34 0.66 -18.34
C PHE A 30 -2.14 -0.28 -18.38
N PRO A 31 -1.38 -0.33 -19.48
CA PRO A 31 -0.17 -1.17 -19.56
C PRO A 31 0.85 -0.90 -18.45
N ASP A 32 0.84 0.31 -17.88
CA ASP A 32 1.69 0.72 -16.76
C ASP A 32 1.17 0.26 -15.37
N GLY A 33 0.19 -0.61 -15.33
CA GLY A 33 -0.36 -1.16 -14.07
C GLY A 33 -1.33 -0.24 -13.33
N ARG A 34 -1.60 0.98 -13.85
CA ARG A 34 -2.63 1.83 -13.25
C ARG A 34 -4.01 1.22 -13.48
N VAL A 35 -4.78 1.15 -12.43
CA VAL A 35 -6.22 0.93 -12.50
C VAL A 35 -6.86 2.31 -12.60
N ASP A 36 -7.96 2.45 -13.32
CA ASP A 36 -8.76 3.68 -13.30
C ASP A 36 -9.26 3.93 -11.87
N GLN A 37 -8.43 4.60 -11.10
CA GLN A 37 -8.84 5.15 -9.82
C GLN A 37 -9.63 6.43 -10.08
N THR A 38 -10.82 6.52 -9.49
CA THR A 38 -11.65 7.70 -9.61
C THR A 38 -11.67 8.48 -8.31
N THR A 39 -11.48 9.79 -8.37
CA THR A 39 -11.57 10.68 -7.21
C THR A 39 -13.01 10.91 -6.78
N THR A 40 -13.91 10.97 -7.75
CA THR A 40 -15.35 11.16 -7.50
C THR A 40 -16.15 10.16 -8.29
N CYS A 41 -17.03 9.47 -7.60
CA CYS A 41 -17.98 8.54 -8.17
C CYS A 41 -19.31 9.26 -8.43
N GLY A 42 -19.88 9.06 -9.59
CA GLY A 42 -21.21 9.59 -9.94
C GLY A 42 -22.22 8.47 -10.05
N SER A 43 -23.45 8.70 -9.62
CA SER A 43 -24.53 7.72 -9.80
C SER A 43 -24.77 7.43 -11.28
N GLU A 44 -25.01 6.16 -11.59
CA GLU A 44 -25.29 5.68 -12.94
C GLU A 44 -26.76 5.28 -13.09
N GLU A 45 -27.21 5.24 -14.33
CA GLU A 45 -28.54 4.70 -14.62
C GLU A 45 -28.60 3.21 -14.22
N GLY A 46 -29.62 2.83 -13.47
CA GLY A 46 -29.80 1.46 -13.01
C GLY A 46 -29.21 1.19 -11.61
N ALA A 47 -28.93 2.24 -10.84
CA ALA A 47 -28.57 2.10 -9.42
C ALA A 47 -29.63 1.26 -8.67
N VAL A 48 -29.15 0.31 -7.90
CA VAL A 48 -29.97 -0.64 -7.11
C VAL A 48 -29.37 -0.75 -5.70
N PRO A 49 -30.06 -1.25 -4.70
CA PRO A 49 -29.40 -1.63 -3.45
C PRO A 49 -28.29 -2.65 -3.70
N VAL A 50 -27.20 -2.58 -2.93
CA VAL A 50 -26.13 -3.57 -3.02
C VAL A 50 -26.69 -4.98 -2.88
N ALA A 51 -26.45 -5.81 -3.89
CA ALA A 51 -26.88 -7.20 -3.87
C ALA A 51 -25.87 -8.07 -3.09
N GLN A 52 -26.38 -9.11 -2.45
CA GLN A 52 -25.49 -10.08 -1.80
C GLN A 52 -24.59 -10.74 -2.86
N PRO A 53 -23.26 -10.69 -2.69
CA PRO A 53 -22.34 -11.40 -3.57
C PRO A 53 -22.64 -12.90 -3.68
N VAL A 54 -22.54 -13.42 -4.89
CA VAL A 54 -22.80 -14.82 -5.21
C VAL A 54 -21.48 -15.54 -5.47
N PHE A 55 -21.20 -16.56 -4.68
CA PHE A 55 -20.01 -17.40 -4.88
C PHE A 55 -20.09 -18.09 -6.25
N LEU A 56 -19.04 -17.95 -7.05
CA LEU A 56 -18.93 -18.59 -8.37
C LEU A 56 -18.11 -19.88 -8.28
N HIS A 57 -16.85 -19.77 -7.90
CA HIS A 57 -15.95 -20.92 -7.85
C HIS A 57 -14.73 -20.64 -6.97
N ASN A 58 -13.97 -21.70 -6.68
CA ASN A 58 -12.71 -21.66 -5.99
C ASN A 58 -11.59 -22.22 -6.87
N MET A 59 -10.43 -21.60 -6.82
CA MET A 59 -9.20 -22.07 -7.47
C MET A 59 -8.12 -22.28 -6.42
N LYS A 60 -7.26 -23.25 -6.62
CA LYS A 60 -6.20 -23.58 -5.66
C LYS A 60 -4.95 -24.10 -6.33
N GLY A 61 -3.84 -24.03 -5.61
CA GLY A 61 -2.57 -24.59 -6.04
C GLY A 61 -2.56 -26.13 -6.04
N ASP A 62 -1.48 -26.69 -6.54
CA ASP A 62 -1.34 -28.13 -6.81
C ASP A 62 -1.18 -28.97 -5.54
N LYS A 63 -0.85 -28.39 -4.40
CA LYS A 63 -0.61 -29.09 -3.14
C LYS A 63 -1.92 -29.38 -2.37
N SER A 64 -1.89 -30.37 -1.52
CA SER A 64 -3.04 -30.73 -0.68
C SER A 64 -3.50 -29.61 0.24
N TRP A 65 -2.59 -28.71 0.63
CA TRP A 65 -2.83 -27.53 1.45
C TRP A 65 -3.09 -26.26 0.60
N ALA A 66 -3.44 -26.41 -0.68
CA ALA A 66 -3.80 -25.36 -1.64
C ALA A 66 -2.68 -24.38 -2.03
N GLU A 67 -1.47 -24.49 -1.51
CA GLU A 67 -0.34 -23.54 -1.73
C GLU A 67 -0.71 -22.08 -1.49
N THR A 68 -1.40 -21.81 -0.44
CA THR A 68 -2.00 -20.51 -0.21
C THR A 68 -0.98 -19.39 -0.05
N GLY A 69 -1.41 -18.17 -0.39
CA GLY A 69 -0.62 -16.94 -0.20
C GLY A 69 -0.65 -16.43 1.22
N TRP A 70 -0.04 -15.28 1.40
CA TRP A 70 -0.03 -14.56 2.67
C TRP A 70 -0.75 -13.22 2.49
N PHE A 71 -0.03 -12.10 2.60
CA PHE A 71 -0.60 -10.76 2.42
C PHE A 71 -0.55 -10.28 0.95
N SER A 72 -0.25 -11.20 0.05
CA SER A 72 -0.11 -10.94 -1.37
C SER A 72 -1.47 -10.88 -2.06
N SER A 73 -1.98 -9.68 -2.27
CA SER A 73 -3.24 -9.46 -2.99
C SER A 73 -3.17 -9.96 -4.43
N PRO A 74 -4.23 -10.56 -4.98
CA PRO A 74 -4.26 -10.98 -6.38
C PRO A 74 -4.18 -9.78 -7.32
N GLY A 75 -3.60 -9.98 -8.52
CA GLY A 75 -3.64 -9.03 -9.63
C GLY A 75 -4.73 -9.43 -10.62
N LEU A 76 -5.54 -8.47 -11.06
CA LEU A 76 -6.60 -8.71 -12.05
C LEU A 76 -6.27 -7.91 -13.32
N VAL A 77 -5.88 -8.57 -14.38
CA VAL A 77 -5.32 -7.94 -15.58
C VAL A 77 -5.63 -8.75 -16.83
N ASP A 78 -5.96 -8.08 -17.93
CA ASP A 78 -6.09 -8.71 -19.24
C ASP A 78 -4.69 -8.94 -19.82
N LEU A 79 -4.16 -10.15 -19.62
CA LEU A 79 -2.81 -10.54 -20.06
C LEU A 79 -2.74 -10.91 -21.54
N ASN A 80 -3.86 -11.30 -22.12
CA ASN A 80 -3.90 -11.88 -23.45
C ASN A 80 -4.60 -10.97 -24.48
N GLY A 81 -5.20 -9.86 -24.05
CA GLY A 81 -5.87 -8.87 -24.90
C GLY A 81 -7.25 -9.31 -25.41
N ASP A 82 -7.92 -10.25 -24.72
CA ASP A 82 -9.25 -10.75 -25.12
C ASP A 82 -10.41 -9.99 -24.49
N GLY A 83 -10.13 -8.99 -23.64
CA GLY A 83 -11.10 -8.17 -22.95
C GLY A 83 -11.61 -8.79 -21.63
N LYS A 84 -11.06 -9.91 -21.22
CA LYS A 84 -11.30 -10.54 -19.91
C LYS A 84 -10.04 -10.42 -19.07
N ARG A 85 -10.18 -10.51 -17.76
CA ARG A 85 -9.03 -10.41 -16.88
C ARG A 85 -8.62 -11.77 -16.37
N GLU A 86 -7.33 -12.03 -16.44
CA GLU A 86 -6.70 -13.12 -15.71
C GLU A 86 -6.46 -12.73 -14.26
N ILE A 87 -6.44 -13.75 -13.41
CA ILE A 87 -6.15 -13.64 -11.98
C ILE A 87 -4.71 -14.09 -11.74
N VAL A 88 -3.84 -13.14 -11.44
CA VAL A 88 -2.48 -13.40 -10.98
C VAL A 88 -2.52 -13.66 -9.49
N ALA A 89 -2.27 -14.89 -9.08
CA ALA A 89 -2.36 -15.34 -7.69
C ALA A 89 -0.96 -15.71 -7.14
N PRO A 90 -0.35 -14.80 -6.35
CA PRO A 90 0.95 -15.04 -5.74
C PRO A 90 0.80 -15.84 -4.44
N PHE A 91 1.02 -17.14 -4.55
CA PHE A 91 1.05 -18.08 -3.43
C PHE A 91 2.50 -18.39 -2.98
N TYR A 92 2.79 -19.65 -2.63
CA TYR A 92 4.15 -20.18 -2.66
C TYR A 92 4.63 -20.36 -4.09
N SER A 93 3.74 -20.81 -4.98
CA SER A 93 3.92 -20.73 -6.44
C SER A 93 3.16 -19.53 -6.99
N LEU A 94 3.55 -19.01 -8.12
CA LEU A 94 2.81 -17.97 -8.84
C LEU A 94 1.89 -18.65 -9.86
N PHE A 95 0.58 -18.44 -9.71
CA PHE A 95 -0.42 -18.96 -10.62
C PHE A 95 -1.05 -17.83 -11.46
N VAL A 96 -1.47 -18.18 -12.65
CA VAL A 96 -2.35 -17.37 -13.48
C VAL A 96 -3.58 -18.22 -13.82
N PHE A 97 -4.75 -17.72 -13.48
CA PHE A 97 -6.03 -18.36 -13.79
C PHE A 97 -6.84 -17.47 -14.73
N ASP A 98 -7.67 -18.08 -15.57
CA ASP A 98 -8.69 -17.33 -16.32
C ASP A 98 -9.93 -17.03 -15.45
N ALA A 99 -10.85 -16.20 -15.96
CA ALA A 99 -12.09 -15.86 -15.27
C ALA A 99 -12.99 -17.08 -14.94
N ALA A 100 -12.85 -18.18 -15.69
CA ALA A 100 -13.60 -19.42 -15.46
C ALA A 100 -12.91 -20.35 -14.44
N GLY A 101 -11.73 -19.99 -13.94
CA GLY A 101 -10.98 -20.75 -12.95
C GLY A 101 -10.03 -21.80 -13.51
N ASN A 102 -9.77 -21.79 -14.81
CA ASN A 102 -8.76 -22.69 -15.37
C ASN A 102 -7.35 -22.14 -15.15
N THR A 103 -6.41 -23.00 -14.77
CA THR A 103 -4.99 -22.63 -14.67
C THR A 103 -4.40 -22.44 -16.05
N LEU A 104 -3.93 -21.23 -16.35
CA LEU A 104 -3.26 -20.90 -17.61
C LEU A 104 -1.74 -21.08 -17.51
N ALA A 105 -1.16 -20.66 -16.38
CA ALA A 105 0.28 -20.77 -16.14
C ALA A 105 0.60 -20.97 -14.66
N THR A 106 1.76 -21.57 -14.40
CA THR A 106 2.29 -21.76 -13.04
C THR A 106 3.81 -21.62 -13.05
N ILE A 107 4.35 -20.78 -12.17
CA ILE A 107 5.76 -20.77 -11.79
C ILE A 107 5.87 -21.40 -10.42
N LYS A 108 6.48 -22.56 -10.33
CA LYS A 108 6.61 -23.30 -9.06
C LYS A 108 7.60 -22.63 -8.11
N GLN A 109 7.31 -22.72 -6.82
CA GLN A 109 8.12 -22.12 -5.74
C GLN A 109 9.62 -22.43 -5.79
N ASP A 110 10.00 -23.58 -6.33
CA ASP A 110 11.39 -24.01 -6.38
C ASP A 110 12.19 -23.36 -7.52
N ALA A 111 11.52 -22.62 -8.43
CA ALA A 111 12.19 -21.99 -9.57
C ALA A 111 12.97 -20.74 -9.13
N TYR A 112 12.26 -19.68 -8.73
CA TYR A 112 12.89 -18.39 -8.41
C TYR A 112 12.44 -17.78 -7.09
N THR A 113 11.23 -18.07 -6.61
CA THR A 113 10.72 -17.47 -5.37
C THR A 113 11.15 -18.21 -4.11
N LYS A 114 11.48 -19.47 -4.22
CA LYS A 114 12.01 -20.32 -3.14
C LYS A 114 11.26 -20.21 -1.80
N GLY A 115 9.97 -20.32 -1.85
CA GLY A 115 9.11 -20.24 -0.68
C GLY A 115 7.90 -19.37 -0.95
N ARG A 116 7.32 -18.81 0.10
CA ARG A 116 6.13 -17.98 -0.02
C ARG A 116 6.42 -16.66 -0.73
N ILE A 117 5.42 -16.14 -1.42
CA ILE A 117 5.38 -14.75 -1.88
C ILE A 117 4.59 -13.96 -0.84
N TYR A 118 5.26 -13.04 -0.15
CA TYR A 118 4.64 -12.27 0.92
C TYR A 118 4.01 -10.99 0.40
N ALA A 119 4.76 -10.21 -0.38
CA ALA A 119 4.27 -8.97 -0.98
C ALA A 119 3.31 -9.23 -2.13
N PRO A 120 2.31 -8.37 -2.34
CA PRO A 120 1.51 -8.39 -3.56
C PRO A 120 2.41 -8.29 -4.80
N ALA A 121 2.12 -9.08 -5.83
CA ALA A 121 2.84 -8.99 -7.09
C ALA A 121 2.58 -7.63 -7.76
N VAL A 122 3.65 -7.02 -8.28
CA VAL A 122 3.54 -5.87 -9.19
C VAL A 122 3.18 -6.40 -10.58
N VAL A 123 2.23 -5.76 -11.24
CA VAL A 123 1.80 -6.13 -12.59
C VAL A 123 1.75 -4.88 -13.46
N ALA A 124 2.67 -4.78 -14.42
CA ALA A 124 2.80 -3.60 -15.28
C ALA A 124 3.64 -3.93 -16.52
N ASP A 125 3.58 -3.11 -17.54
CA ASP A 125 4.59 -3.05 -18.60
C ASP A 125 5.77 -2.22 -18.07
N LEU A 126 6.83 -2.89 -17.57
CA LEU A 126 7.93 -2.21 -16.89
C LEU A 126 8.80 -1.39 -17.83
N ASP A 127 9.02 -1.84 -19.06
CA ASP A 127 9.97 -1.23 -20.00
C ASP A 127 9.32 -0.56 -21.22
N GLY A 128 7.98 -0.53 -21.26
CA GLY A 128 7.20 0.14 -22.32
C GLY A 128 7.18 -0.65 -23.64
N ASP A 129 7.43 -1.96 -23.62
CA ASP A 129 7.44 -2.80 -24.83
C ASP A 129 6.05 -3.31 -25.25
N GLY A 130 5.02 -3.02 -24.45
CA GLY A 130 3.64 -3.44 -24.66
C GLY A 130 3.34 -4.85 -24.12
N THR A 131 4.30 -5.47 -23.43
CA THR A 131 4.12 -6.77 -22.76
C THR A 131 3.92 -6.54 -21.26
N ILE A 132 2.93 -7.18 -20.67
CA ILE A 132 2.72 -7.10 -19.23
C ILE A 132 3.73 -7.99 -18.50
N ASP A 133 4.39 -7.40 -17.53
CA ASP A 133 5.31 -8.05 -16.61
C ASP A 133 4.64 -8.33 -15.26
N ILE A 134 5.01 -9.45 -14.64
CA ILE A 134 4.58 -9.82 -13.29
C ILE A 134 5.83 -9.98 -12.43
N VAL A 135 5.98 -9.12 -11.43
CA VAL A 135 7.13 -9.16 -10.51
C VAL A 135 6.71 -9.77 -9.18
N ALA A 136 7.48 -10.72 -8.71
CA ALA A 136 7.28 -11.38 -7.42
C ALA A 136 8.57 -11.37 -6.60
N ALA A 137 8.47 -11.00 -5.32
CA ALA A 137 9.55 -11.09 -4.35
C ALA A 137 9.31 -12.31 -3.46
N GLY A 138 10.32 -13.16 -3.37
CA GLY A 138 10.25 -14.40 -2.60
C GLY A 138 11.22 -14.45 -1.44
N ASN A 139 11.42 -15.65 -0.93
CA ASN A 139 12.44 -15.94 0.08
C ASN A 139 13.86 -15.92 -0.54
N GLU A 140 14.86 -16.01 0.33
CA GLU A 140 16.27 -16.11 -0.03
C GLU A 140 16.78 -14.94 -0.90
N GLY A 141 16.18 -13.76 -0.76
CA GLY A 141 16.61 -12.55 -1.45
C GLY A 141 16.40 -12.56 -2.95
N THR A 142 15.47 -13.33 -3.46
CA THR A 142 15.19 -13.41 -4.90
C THR A 142 14.00 -12.54 -5.26
N VAL A 143 14.16 -11.73 -6.31
CA VAL A 143 13.08 -10.98 -6.96
C VAL A 143 13.07 -11.37 -8.43
N ALA A 144 11.93 -11.83 -8.95
CA ALA A 144 11.81 -12.31 -10.31
C ALA A 144 10.70 -11.58 -11.07
N ALA A 145 10.97 -11.20 -12.30
CA ALA A 145 9.97 -10.67 -13.22
C ALA A 145 9.71 -11.67 -14.35
N TYR A 146 8.44 -11.83 -14.69
CA TYR A 146 7.97 -12.74 -15.72
C TYR A 146 7.16 -11.97 -16.74
N GLU A 147 7.39 -12.24 -18.02
CA GLU A 147 6.62 -11.71 -19.14
C GLU A 147 5.55 -12.71 -19.56
N TRP A 148 4.33 -12.22 -19.82
CA TRP A 148 3.28 -13.03 -20.43
C TRP A 148 3.44 -13.05 -21.95
N LYS A 149 3.93 -14.17 -22.48
CA LYS A 149 4.16 -14.35 -23.92
C LYS A 149 3.58 -15.66 -24.42
N ASN A 150 2.79 -15.61 -25.50
CA ASN A 150 2.21 -16.78 -26.15
C ASN A 150 1.45 -17.74 -25.19
N GLY A 151 0.72 -17.18 -24.23
CA GLY A 151 -0.09 -17.96 -23.28
C GLY A 151 0.73 -18.64 -22.17
N THR A 152 1.94 -18.16 -21.89
CA THR A 152 2.78 -18.69 -20.82
C THR A 152 3.60 -17.58 -20.15
N LEU A 153 4.07 -17.84 -18.93
CA LEU A 153 5.00 -16.99 -18.21
C LEU A 153 6.45 -17.41 -18.52
N THR A 154 7.27 -16.45 -18.94
CA THR A 154 8.71 -16.62 -19.14
C THR A 154 9.47 -15.62 -18.32
N ILE A 155 10.63 -16.02 -17.77
CA ILE A 155 11.47 -15.08 -17.03
C ILE A 155 11.89 -13.92 -17.93
N LYS A 156 11.72 -12.68 -17.45
CA LYS A 156 12.14 -11.47 -18.18
C LYS A 156 13.66 -11.40 -18.28
N SER A 157 14.14 -10.89 -19.40
CA SER A 157 15.59 -10.74 -19.63
C SER A 157 16.23 -9.86 -18.55
N GLY A 158 17.34 -10.31 -17.97
CA GLY A 158 18.05 -9.65 -16.88
C GLY A 158 17.60 -10.03 -15.48
N TRP A 159 16.45 -10.68 -15.33
CA TRP A 159 15.96 -11.23 -14.08
C TRP A 159 16.32 -12.72 -13.93
N PRO A 160 16.38 -13.29 -12.71
CA PRO A 160 16.00 -12.66 -11.42
C PRO A 160 17.08 -11.72 -10.88
N ALA A 161 16.62 -10.73 -10.10
CA ALA A 161 17.45 -9.85 -9.31
C ALA A 161 17.63 -10.41 -7.88
N SER A 162 18.55 -9.81 -7.11
CA SER A 162 18.83 -10.24 -5.74
C SER A 162 18.89 -9.08 -4.76
N THR A 163 18.26 -9.27 -3.60
CA THR A 163 18.35 -8.39 -2.43
C THR A 163 19.32 -8.91 -1.38
N ALA A 164 20.14 -9.91 -1.70
CA ALA A 164 21.16 -10.43 -0.80
C ALA A 164 22.18 -9.33 -0.44
N SER A 165 22.43 -9.16 0.84
CA SER A 165 23.31 -8.10 1.35
C SER A 165 23.89 -8.50 2.71
N ALA A 166 25.17 -8.15 2.95
CA ALA A 166 25.90 -8.43 4.20
C ALA A 166 25.81 -9.88 4.68
N GLY A 167 25.85 -10.83 3.73
CA GLY A 167 25.83 -12.26 4.03
C GLY A 167 24.46 -12.83 4.38
N GLN A 168 23.38 -12.06 4.26
CA GLN A 168 22.01 -12.52 4.37
C GLN A 168 21.30 -12.47 3.02
N SER A 169 20.33 -13.37 2.85
CA SER A 169 19.41 -13.43 1.72
C SER A 169 17.98 -13.41 2.27
N PRO A 170 17.52 -12.23 2.72
CA PRO A 170 16.26 -12.10 3.46
C PRO A 170 15.05 -12.19 2.54
N GLU A 171 13.89 -12.48 3.12
CA GLU A 171 12.60 -12.42 2.45
C GLU A 171 12.29 -10.98 1.99
N GLY A 172 11.80 -10.83 0.77
CA GLY A 172 11.17 -9.58 0.29
C GLY A 172 9.78 -9.43 0.89
N ARG A 173 9.57 -8.40 1.72
CA ARG A 173 8.32 -8.20 2.46
C ARG A 173 7.41 -7.14 1.86
N GLY A 174 7.96 -6.03 1.41
CA GLY A 174 7.22 -4.97 0.73
C GLY A 174 7.68 -4.83 -0.71
N MET A 175 6.76 -4.52 -1.60
CA MET A 175 7.05 -4.23 -3.00
C MET A 175 6.12 -3.12 -3.48
N ALA A 176 6.69 -2.17 -4.21
CA ALA A 176 6.00 -1.07 -4.86
C ALA A 176 6.73 -0.71 -6.16
N ALA A 177 6.03 -0.19 -7.13
CA ALA A 177 6.62 0.21 -8.38
C ALA A 177 6.14 1.61 -8.83
N GLY A 178 6.94 2.29 -9.61
CA GLY A 178 6.62 3.61 -10.16
C GLY A 178 7.72 4.09 -11.10
N ASP A 179 7.39 5.07 -11.93
CA ASP A 179 8.36 5.79 -12.75
C ASP A 179 9.07 6.82 -11.86
N LEU A 180 10.22 6.43 -11.30
CA LEU A 180 10.90 7.23 -10.28
C LEU A 180 11.63 8.44 -10.87
N ASP A 181 12.14 8.36 -12.09
CA ASP A 181 12.94 9.42 -12.70
C ASP A 181 12.25 10.13 -13.87
N GLY A 182 11.03 9.72 -14.22
CA GLY A 182 10.22 10.34 -15.26
C GLY A 182 10.62 9.93 -16.68
N ASP A 183 11.31 8.80 -16.86
CA ASP A 183 11.74 8.30 -18.17
C ASP A 183 10.66 7.47 -18.90
N GLY A 184 9.52 7.24 -18.26
CA GLY A 184 8.39 6.46 -18.77
C GLY A 184 8.53 4.95 -18.55
N LYS A 185 9.52 4.49 -17.81
CA LYS A 185 9.68 3.11 -17.39
C LYS A 185 9.41 2.97 -15.90
N ILE A 186 9.19 1.75 -15.47
CA ILE A 186 8.72 1.48 -14.11
C ILE A 186 9.82 0.78 -13.31
N GLU A 187 10.32 1.46 -12.29
CA GLU A 187 11.22 0.87 -11.31
C GLU A 187 10.45 0.09 -10.25
N VAL A 188 11.12 -0.92 -9.68
CA VAL A 188 10.54 -1.78 -8.64
C VAL A 188 11.34 -1.62 -7.34
N ALA A 189 10.70 -1.05 -6.32
CA ALA A 189 11.24 -0.97 -4.97
C ALA A 189 10.85 -2.22 -4.17
N VAL A 190 11.82 -2.79 -3.44
CA VAL A 190 11.63 -3.97 -2.60
C VAL A 190 12.24 -3.72 -1.23
N THR A 191 11.46 -3.99 -0.18
CA THR A 191 11.96 -3.96 1.20
C THR A 191 12.14 -5.36 1.76
N THR A 192 13.10 -5.54 2.65
CA THR A 192 13.53 -6.84 3.15
C THR A 192 13.62 -6.91 4.66
N THR A 193 13.64 -8.11 5.18
CA THR A 193 13.84 -8.41 6.62
C THR A 193 15.30 -8.48 7.03
N ASN A 194 16.23 -7.87 6.28
CA ASN A 194 17.67 -7.94 6.59
C ASN A 194 17.99 -7.29 7.95
N THR A 195 18.63 -8.04 8.83
CA THR A 195 19.03 -7.57 10.15
C THR A 195 20.55 -7.60 10.37
N ALA A 196 21.33 -7.90 9.33
CA ALA A 196 22.79 -7.97 9.44
C ALA A 196 23.42 -6.58 9.55
N ASP A 197 24.58 -6.49 10.23
CA ASP A 197 25.40 -5.28 10.26
C ASP A 197 25.81 -4.89 8.83
N GLY A 198 25.47 -3.67 8.42
CA GLY A 198 25.70 -3.16 7.07
C GLY A 198 24.80 -3.77 5.99
N GLY A 199 23.83 -4.58 6.38
CA GLY A 199 22.84 -5.14 5.45
C GLY A 199 21.82 -4.10 5.02
N ALA A 200 21.46 -4.08 3.74
CA ALA A 200 20.47 -3.17 3.18
C ALA A 200 19.05 -3.70 3.35
N GLN A 201 18.09 -2.81 3.50
CA GLN A 201 16.66 -3.16 3.58
C GLN A 201 15.85 -2.67 2.41
N VAL A 202 16.34 -1.70 1.63
CA VAL A 202 15.61 -1.10 0.51
C VAL A 202 16.43 -1.24 -0.75
N PHE A 203 15.86 -1.85 -1.74
CA PHE A 203 16.45 -2.03 -3.07
C PHE A 203 15.51 -1.43 -4.11
N VAL A 204 16.05 -0.84 -5.15
CA VAL A 204 15.30 -0.43 -6.33
C VAL A 204 15.95 -1.03 -7.56
N PHE A 205 15.13 -1.65 -8.40
CA PHE A 205 15.57 -2.32 -9.63
C PHE A 205 14.95 -1.63 -10.83
N SER A 206 15.78 -1.42 -11.85
CA SER A 206 15.31 -1.03 -13.19
C SER A 206 14.55 -2.18 -13.87
N PRO A 207 13.79 -1.91 -14.93
CA PRO A 207 13.05 -2.93 -15.68
C PRO A 207 13.88 -4.13 -16.15
N ASN A 208 15.17 -3.95 -16.33
CA ASN A 208 16.10 -5.00 -16.74
C ASN A 208 16.72 -5.80 -15.56
N GLY A 209 16.21 -5.66 -14.35
CA GLY A 209 16.67 -6.39 -13.16
C GLY A 209 17.98 -5.92 -12.54
N GLN A 210 18.57 -4.85 -13.05
CA GLN A 210 19.76 -4.25 -12.44
C GLN A 210 19.38 -3.26 -11.35
N LEU A 211 20.25 -3.07 -10.38
CA LEU A 211 20.07 -1.98 -9.41
C LEU A 211 19.94 -0.66 -10.16
N PHE A 212 18.94 0.12 -9.79
CA PHE A 212 18.66 1.41 -10.40
C PHE A 212 19.76 2.42 -10.06
N GLN A 213 20.32 3.06 -11.06
CA GLN A 213 21.50 3.93 -10.93
C GLN A 213 21.38 5.24 -11.69
N PRO A 214 20.37 6.08 -11.41
CA PRO A 214 20.32 7.41 -12.02
C PRO A 214 21.51 8.25 -11.52
N ALA A 215 22.06 9.07 -12.38
CA ALA A 215 23.13 10.02 -12.04
C ALA A 215 24.36 9.40 -11.32
N GLY A 216 24.60 8.09 -11.44
CA GLY A 216 25.75 7.42 -10.82
C GLY A 216 25.60 7.07 -9.35
N VAL A 217 24.42 7.22 -8.78
CA VAL A 217 24.07 6.74 -7.44
C VAL A 217 23.43 5.38 -7.55
N SER A 218 23.79 4.48 -6.66
CA SER A 218 23.28 3.12 -6.67
C SER A 218 22.42 2.83 -5.46
N TRP A 219 21.30 2.19 -5.68
CA TRP A 219 20.63 1.48 -4.60
C TRP A 219 21.47 0.22 -4.23
N PRO A 220 21.45 -0.26 -3.01
CA PRO A 220 20.52 0.05 -1.93
C PRO A 220 20.82 1.36 -1.20
N ALA A 221 19.80 1.95 -0.59
CA ALA A 221 19.89 3.19 0.13
C ALA A 221 19.61 3.02 1.63
N TRP A 222 20.12 3.97 2.41
CA TRP A 222 19.92 4.08 3.84
C TRP A 222 19.58 5.52 4.23
N PRO A 223 18.75 5.72 5.23
CA PRO A 223 18.60 7.03 5.84
C PRO A 223 19.95 7.52 6.33
N ARG A 224 20.23 8.80 6.16
CA ARG A 224 21.52 9.37 6.55
C ARG A 224 21.82 9.22 8.04
N TYR A 225 20.80 9.32 8.87
CA TYR A 225 20.85 9.11 10.31
C TYR A 225 20.07 7.86 10.70
N ASN A 226 20.36 6.79 10.02
CA ASN A 226 19.80 5.50 10.31
C ASN A 226 20.17 5.06 11.73
N THR A 227 19.19 4.65 12.50
CA THR A 227 19.33 4.30 13.92
C THR A 227 19.37 2.80 14.16
N ARG A 228 19.64 2.01 13.14
CA ARG A 228 19.59 0.54 13.19
C ARG A 228 20.51 -0.10 14.20
N LYS A 229 21.54 0.60 14.63
CA LYS A 229 22.44 0.14 15.67
C LYS A 229 22.71 1.26 16.64
N GLY A 230 21.81 1.44 17.55
CA GLY A 230 22.00 2.38 18.64
C GLY A 230 22.99 1.89 19.67
N VAL A 231 23.52 2.83 20.44
CA VAL A 231 24.25 2.59 21.67
C VAL A 231 23.25 2.71 22.82
N GLY A 232 23.19 1.71 23.68
CA GLY A 232 22.29 1.74 24.84
C GLY A 232 20.95 1.04 24.64
N GLY A 233 20.82 0.24 23.60
CA GLY A 233 19.68 -0.67 23.41
C GLY A 233 18.57 -0.14 22.53
N ASP A 234 18.31 1.15 22.52
CA ASP A 234 17.48 1.75 21.48
C ASP A 234 18.34 2.16 20.31
N ALA A 235 17.93 1.76 19.13
CA ALA A 235 18.62 2.06 17.89
C ALA A 235 18.87 3.56 17.74
N ASP A 236 18.03 4.34 18.32
CA ASP A 236 18.02 5.77 18.15
C ASP A 236 19.13 6.53 18.84
N THR A 237 19.86 5.90 19.70
CA THR A 237 20.72 6.64 20.61
C THR A 237 21.85 7.41 19.94
N ASN A 238 22.30 7.02 18.76
CA ASN A 238 23.41 7.69 18.09
C ASN A 238 23.17 8.05 16.61
N GLY A 239 22.03 7.73 16.06
CA GLY A 239 21.73 8.07 14.69
C GLY A 239 22.56 7.38 13.62
N GLU A 240 23.36 6.39 13.98
CA GLU A 240 24.25 5.64 13.09
C GLU A 240 23.89 4.17 13.11
N GLY A 241 22.80 3.82 12.44
CA GLY A 241 22.37 2.43 12.36
C GLY A 241 23.34 1.57 11.57
N LYS A 242 23.67 0.41 12.12
CA LYS A 242 24.52 -0.58 11.46
C LYS A 242 23.82 -1.92 11.26
N SER A 243 22.82 -2.23 12.05
CA SER A 243 22.14 -3.52 11.99
C SER A 243 20.84 -3.52 12.78
N GLY A 244 20.11 -4.58 12.63
CA GLY A 244 19.14 -5.04 13.60
C GLY A 244 17.69 -4.89 13.18
N TYR A 245 17.31 -3.92 12.40
CA TYR A 245 15.92 -3.61 12.15
C TYR A 245 15.57 -3.68 10.67
N GLY A 246 14.75 -4.65 10.32
CA GLY A 246 14.26 -4.88 8.97
C GLY A 246 12.91 -4.21 8.69
N CYS A 247 12.37 -4.51 7.55
CA CYS A 247 11.01 -4.16 7.17
C CYS A 247 10.16 -5.44 7.22
N TYR A 248 9.27 -5.56 8.19
CA TYR A 248 8.56 -6.82 8.46
C TYR A 248 7.15 -6.90 7.86
N GLY A 249 6.64 -5.82 7.33
CA GLY A 249 5.34 -5.73 6.65
C GLY A 249 5.45 -5.23 5.22
N LEU A 250 4.37 -4.71 4.68
CA LEU A 250 4.33 -4.06 3.35
C LEU A 250 4.88 -2.63 3.42
N ASN A 251 6.09 -2.46 3.89
CA ASN A 251 6.68 -1.24 4.41
C ASN A 251 7.13 -0.22 3.36
N VAL A 252 6.64 -0.26 2.14
CA VAL A 252 7.04 0.65 1.08
C VAL A 252 5.85 1.25 0.35
N GLY A 253 5.95 2.53 0.02
CA GLY A 253 5.06 3.27 -0.86
C GLY A 253 5.87 4.12 -1.83
N ILE A 254 5.25 4.54 -2.92
CA ILE A 254 5.86 5.43 -3.90
C ILE A 254 4.87 6.54 -4.25
N GLY A 255 5.34 7.78 -4.27
CA GLY A 255 4.56 8.94 -4.69
C GLY A 255 5.38 10.21 -4.61
N ASN A 256 4.96 11.24 -5.32
CA ASN A 256 5.63 12.54 -5.28
C ASN A 256 5.24 13.27 -3.99
N ILE A 257 6.22 13.54 -3.13
CA ILE A 257 6.07 14.25 -1.86
C ILE A 257 7.01 15.45 -1.72
N ASP A 258 7.73 15.84 -2.76
CA ASP A 258 8.59 17.04 -2.75
C ASP A 258 8.29 17.99 -3.93
N ASP A 259 9.16 18.96 -4.19
CA ASP A 259 8.94 20.01 -5.19
C ASP A 259 9.36 19.62 -6.62
N ASP A 260 9.96 18.45 -6.81
CA ASP A 260 10.35 18.02 -8.15
C ASP A 260 9.26 17.12 -8.78
N ALA A 261 9.43 16.74 -10.04
CA ALA A 261 8.41 15.95 -10.74
C ALA A 261 8.62 14.44 -10.60
N GLN A 262 9.65 14.03 -9.89
CA GLN A 262 9.98 12.63 -9.66
C GLN A 262 9.15 12.07 -8.50
N GLN A 263 9.18 10.77 -8.34
CA GLN A 263 8.50 10.10 -7.23
C GLN A 263 9.52 9.66 -6.17
N GLU A 264 9.13 9.76 -4.92
CA GLU A 264 9.91 9.29 -3.79
C GLU A 264 9.50 7.89 -3.37
N VAL A 265 10.50 7.14 -2.88
CA VAL A 265 10.31 5.84 -2.22
C VAL A 265 10.20 6.09 -0.72
N ILE A 266 9.02 5.87 -0.16
CA ILE A 266 8.72 6.07 1.26
C ILE A 266 8.79 4.73 1.96
N VAL A 267 9.56 4.65 3.06
CA VAL A 267 9.82 3.39 3.76
C VAL A 267 9.64 3.55 5.26
N THR A 268 9.03 2.56 5.88
CA THR A 268 8.89 2.45 7.34
C THR A 268 9.77 1.30 7.86
N TYR A 269 10.35 1.47 9.05
CA TYR A 269 11.32 0.54 9.62
C TYR A 269 10.92 0.07 11.02
N ASP A 270 11.47 -1.06 11.43
CA ASP A 270 11.34 -1.59 12.78
C ASP A 270 12.27 -0.86 13.77
N ASN A 271 12.17 0.46 13.83
CA ASN A 271 13.03 1.31 14.67
C ASN A 271 12.47 2.71 14.92
N HIS A 272 11.18 2.89 14.99
CA HIS A 272 10.53 4.20 15.18
C HIS A 272 10.80 5.22 14.05
N GLU A 273 11.15 4.75 12.85
CA GLU A 273 11.46 5.65 11.74
C GLU A 273 10.57 5.43 10.53
N ILE A 274 10.26 6.55 9.87
CA ILE A 274 9.79 6.62 8.50
C ILE A 274 10.73 7.55 7.73
N ASN A 275 11.08 7.19 6.50
CA ASN A 275 11.97 7.96 5.65
C ASN A 275 11.48 7.96 4.21
N ALA A 276 11.94 8.94 3.45
CA ALA A 276 11.72 9.02 2.02
C ALA A 276 13.05 9.20 1.28
N PHE A 277 13.13 8.59 0.11
CA PHE A 277 14.29 8.63 -0.77
C PHE A 277 13.90 9.13 -2.14
N LYS A 278 14.75 9.99 -2.70
CA LYS A 278 14.67 10.40 -4.10
C LYS A 278 15.05 9.26 -5.04
N ALA A 279 14.75 9.44 -6.31
CA ALA A 279 15.09 8.48 -7.36
C ALA A 279 16.58 8.07 -7.33
N ASP A 280 17.48 8.99 -6.99
CA ASP A 280 18.92 8.72 -6.92
C ASP A 280 19.38 8.00 -5.63
N GLY A 281 18.45 7.61 -4.75
CA GLY A 281 18.74 6.94 -3.49
C GLY A 281 19.18 7.86 -2.37
N THR A 282 19.21 9.18 -2.57
CA THR A 282 19.47 10.13 -1.49
C THR A 282 18.23 10.38 -0.67
N SER A 283 18.38 10.61 0.63
CA SER A 283 17.24 10.92 1.49
C SER A 283 16.64 12.28 1.16
N VAL A 284 15.31 12.35 1.14
CA VAL A 284 14.58 13.63 1.15
C VAL A 284 14.91 14.38 2.43
N ARG A 285 15.12 15.68 2.34
CA ARG A 285 15.51 16.51 3.49
C ARG A 285 14.30 17.11 4.17
N ALA A 286 14.34 17.14 5.49
CA ALA A 286 13.43 17.96 6.27
C ALA A 286 13.69 19.45 6.00
N ALA A 287 12.69 20.29 6.31
CA ALA A 287 12.84 21.74 6.19
C ALA A 287 14.08 22.26 6.96
N PRO A 288 14.72 23.35 6.52
CA PRO A 288 15.94 23.88 7.13
C PRO A 288 15.82 24.24 8.62
N TYR A 289 14.61 24.44 9.13
CA TYR A 289 14.34 24.63 10.56
C TYR A 289 14.78 23.39 11.37
N PHE A 290 14.60 22.19 10.84
CA PHE A 290 14.89 20.93 11.51
C PHE A 290 16.36 20.55 11.30
N THR A 291 17.20 21.02 12.22
CA THR A 291 18.62 20.71 12.22
C THR A 291 19.00 19.98 13.50
N ASN A 292 19.97 19.10 13.36
CA ASN A 292 20.53 18.37 14.48
C ASN A 292 21.21 19.29 15.48
N ARG A 293 20.88 19.17 16.76
CA ARG A 293 21.46 19.95 17.87
C ARG A 293 22.41 19.14 18.75
N SER A 294 22.59 17.86 18.48
CA SER A 294 23.61 17.07 19.19
C SER A 294 25.01 17.55 18.86
N SER A 295 25.96 17.42 19.80
CA SER A 295 27.33 17.89 19.61
C SER A 295 28.06 17.21 18.44
N GLN A 296 27.68 15.98 18.13
CA GLN A 296 28.28 15.19 17.05
C GLN A 296 27.83 15.64 15.66
N TYR A 297 26.57 16.05 15.53
CA TYR A 297 25.94 16.35 14.23
C TYR A 297 25.41 17.80 14.16
N LEU A 298 25.96 18.67 14.99
CA LEU A 298 25.44 20.03 15.17
C LEU A 298 25.21 20.76 13.83
N ASN A 299 24.02 21.31 13.68
CA ASN A 299 23.55 22.06 12.50
C ASN A 299 23.48 21.24 11.19
N GLN A 300 23.63 19.94 11.23
CA GLN A 300 23.37 19.13 10.05
C GLN A 300 21.85 18.99 9.81
N PRO A 301 21.38 19.06 8.56
CA PRO A 301 19.95 18.87 8.26
C PRO A 301 19.48 17.47 8.67
N LEU A 302 18.27 17.37 9.16
CA LEU A 302 17.59 16.09 9.37
C LEU A 302 17.01 15.57 8.04
N ASP A 303 16.79 14.27 7.99
CA ASP A 303 16.07 13.65 6.91
C ASP A 303 14.56 13.71 7.18
N TRP A 304 13.76 13.76 6.12
CA TRP A 304 12.30 13.77 6.21
C TRP A 304 11.81 12.52 6.96
N GLY A 305 10.88 12.72 7.88
CA GLY A 305 10.26 11.65 8.66
C GLY A 305 11.08 11.17 9.87
N GLN A 306 12.39 11.37 9.86
CA GLN A 306 13.32 10.80 10.84
C GLN A 306 12.98 11.13 12.30
N PHE A 307 12.34 12.25 12.56
CA PHE A 307 12.05 12.73 13.91
C PHE A 307 10.58 12.55 14.34
N ILE A 308 9.74 11.91 13.54
CA ILE A 308 8.36 11.63 13.88
C ILE A 308 8.29 10.31 14.66
N ARG A 309 8.53 10.41 15.97
CA ARG A 309 8.74 9.24 16.84
C ARG A 309 7.83 9.19 18.06
N TRP A 310 7.14 10.27 18.39
CA TRP A 310 6.30 10.34 19.59
C TRP A 310 4.86 10.69 19.24
N ALA A 311 3.93 10.14 20.02
CA ALA A 311 2.51 10.46 19.84
C ALA A 311 2.18 11.90 20.26
N ASP A 312 2.89 12.43 21.27
CA ASP A 312 2.72 13.78 21.76
C ASP A 312 3.54 14.79 20.94
N PRO A 313 2.90 15.74 20.22
CA PRO A 313 3.60 16.72 19.42
C PRO A 313 4.54 17.63 20.20
N GLN A 314 4.26 17.87 21.50
CA GLN A 314 5.13 18.70 22.33
C GLN A 314 6.42 17.96 22.69
N VAL A 315 6.33 16.67 22.92
CA VAL A 315 7.52 15.81 23.11
C VAL A 315 8.35 15.79 21.84
N GLU A 316 7.71 15.61 20.70
CA GLU A 316 8.34 15.63 19.39
C GLU A 316 9.08 16.94 19.14
N GLU A 317 8.45 18.10 19.34
CA GLU A 317 9.06 19.42 19.17
C GLU A 317 10.26 19.63 20.11
N ASN A 318 10.19 19.14 21.33
CA ASN A 318 11.27 19.27 22.29
C ASN A 318 12.46 18.34 21.99
N HIS A 319 12.23 17.21 21.34
CA HIS A 319 13.21 16.14 21.20
C HIS A 319 13.60 15.78 19.76
N TYR A 320 13.02 16.38 18.72
CA TYR A 320 13.28 16.03 17.32
C TYR A 320 14.79 16.06 16.96
N HIS A 321 15.55 16.88 17.64
CA HIS A 321 16.97 17.12 17.41
C HIS A 321 17.91 16.14 18.13
N LEU A 322 17.34 15.18 18.89
CA LEU A 322 18.16 14.25 19.67
C LEU A 322 18.50 13.01 18.84
N HIS A 323 19.77 12.77 18.71
CA HIS A 323 20.31 11.50 18.20
C HIS A 323 21.05 10.73 19.27
N ILE A 324 21.50 11.42 20.31
CA ILE A 324 22.24 10.85 21.42
C ILE A 324 21.82 11.56 22.70
N GLY A 325 21.58 10.84 23.77
CA GLY A 325 21.44 11.38 25.09
C GLY A 325 20.02 11.40 25.63
N ASP A 326 19.51 12.53 26.07
CA ASP A 326 18.30 12.66 26.87
C ASP A 326 17.00 12.31 26.10
N TRP A 327 16.80 11.03 25.88
CA TRP A 327 15.54 10.54 25.32
C TRP A 327 14.42 10.65 26.36
N PRO A 328 13.20 10.97 25.94
CA PRO A 328 12.03 10.89 26.81
C PRO A 328 11.91 9.52 27.46
N ASP A 329 11.47 9.51 28.72
CA ASP A 329 11.27 8.24 29.44
C ASP A 329 10.16 7.41 28.79
N ILE A 330 10.51 6.29 28.21
CA ILE A 330 9.58 5.35 27.56
C ILE A 330 8.53 4.78 28.53
N ASN A 331 8.71 4.88 29.83
CA ASN A 331 7.66 4.46 30.78
C ASN A 331 6.50 5.46 30.86
N THR A 332 6.74 6.70 30.46
CA THR A 332 5.77 7.80 30.57
C THR A 332 5.46 8.48 29.25
N THR A 333 6.22 8.17 28.21
CA THR A 333 6.10 8.78 26.89
C THR A 333 5.68 7.73 25.88
N MET A 334 4.66 8.02 25.10
CA MET A 334 4.18 7.14 24.05
C MET A 334 4.96 7.34 22.77
N TRP A 335 5.60 6.28 22.29
CA TRP A 335 6.36 6.23 21.06
C TRP A 335 5.49 5.79 19.89
N LEU A 336 5.87 6.18 18.70
CA LEU A 336 5.31 5.68 17.44
C LEU A 336 6.26 4.66 16.84
N GLN A 337 5.80 3.40 16.76
CA GLN A 337 6.55 2.31 16.16
C GLN A 337 6.05 2.07 14.73
N TRP A 338 6.92 2.31 13.77
CA TRP A 338 6.57 2.27 12.34
C TRP A 338 6.72 0.89 11.69
N THR A 339 7.18 -0.11 12.41
CA THR A 339 7.53 -1.46 11.91
C THR A 339 6.56 -2.02 10.90
N ALA A 340 5.32 -1.81 11.12
CA ALA A 340 4.25 -2.54 10.47
C ALA A 340 3.18 -1.61 9.89
N SER A 341 3.57 -0.38 9.57
CA SER A 341 2.68 0.62 9.00
C SER A 341 3.05 0.87 7.53
N PRO A 342 2.42 0.18 6.56
CA PRO A 342 2.59 0.49 5.16
C PRO A 342 2.21 1.96 4.90
N PRO A 343 3.06 2.76 4.25
CA PRO A 343 2.71 4.14 3.92
C PRO A 343 1.78 4.19 2.71
N SER A 344 0.83 5.12 2.73
CA SER A 344 0.06 5.55 1.55
C SER A 344 0.33 7.01 1.26
N VAL A 345 0.12 7.43 0.01
CA VAL A 345 0.42 8.79 -0.47
C VAL A 345 -0.81 9.35 -1.15
N ALA A 346 -1.30 10.50 -0.70
CA ALA A 346 -2.45 11.18 -1.29
C ALA A 346 -2.55 12.63 -0.84
N ASP A 347 -3.21 13.46 -1.62
CA ASP A 347 -3.63 14.81 -1.23
C ASP A 347 -4.86 14.70 -0.29
N VAL A 348 -4.64 14.80 1.01
CA VAL A 348 -5.68 14.61 2.03
C VAL A 348 -6.43 15.91 2.33
N ASP A 349 -5.77 17.06 2.24
CA ASP A 349 -6.39 18.34 2.57
C ASP A 349 -6.90 19.11 1.34
N GLY A 350 -6.61 18.64 0.15
CA GLY A 350 -7.08 19.22 -1.10
C GLY A 350 -6.27 20.42 -1.55
N ASP A 351 -5.02 20.56 -1.12
CA ASP A 351 -4.15 21.67 -1.48
C ASP A 351 -3.34 21.41 -2.77
N GLY A 352 -3.48 20.24 -3.36
CA GLY A 352 -2.79 19.80 -4.57
C GLY A 352 -1.40 19.25 -4.33
N GLN A 353 -1.00 19.02 -3.09
CA GLN A 353 0.24 18.39 -2.71
C GLN A 353 -0.05 17.12 -1.91
N ASN A 354 0.80 16.11 -2.06
CA ASN A 354 0.54 14.85 -1.37
C ASN A 354 1.07 14.85 0.07
N GLU A 355 0.31 14.20 0.93
CA GLU A 355 0.68 13.77 2.25
C GLU A 355 1.08 12.30 2.27
N VAL A 356 1.78 11.92 3.34
CA VAL A 356 2.07 10.53 3.67
C VAL A 356 1.22 10.08 4.83
N ILE A 357 0.46 9.03 4.62
CA ILE A 357 -0.47 8.46 5.60
C ILE A 357 0.14 7.17 6.15
N GLY A 358 0.14 7.03 7.48
CA GLY A 358 0.59 5.81 8.14
C GLY A 358 -0.17 5.54 9.44
N ILE A 359 -0.04 4.30 9.91
CA ILE A 359 -0.74 3.85 11.12
C ILE A 359 0.25 3.13 12.03
N PRO A 360 1.25 3.86 12.59
CA PRO A 360 2.17 3.27 13.53
C PRO A 360 1.45 2.80 14.80
N ASN A 361 1.94 1.74 15.40
CA ASN A 361 1.49 1.43 16.74
C ASN A 361 2.11 2.40 17.75
N ALA A 362 1.30 2.78 18.71
CA ALA A 362 1.74 3.59 19.84
C ALA A 362 2.11 2.66 21.00
N GLU A 363 3.27 2.87 21.60
CA GLU A 363 3.75 2.00 22.65
C GLU A 363 4.44 2.75 23.80
N MET A 364 4.33 2.18 24.98
CA MET A 364 5.11 2.54 26.16
C MET A 364 5.72 1.28 26.74
N LYS A 365 6.74 1.41 27.56
CA LYS A 365 7.51 0.28 28.03
C LYS A 365 6.62 -0.55 28.92
N ASP A 366 6.09 -0.96 29.52
CA ASP A 366 5.51 -2.05 30.30
C ASP A 366 3.98 -2.00 30.47
N PRO A 367 3.29 -2.95 29.92
CA PRO A 367 3.87 -4.02 29.10
C PRO A 367 4.39 -3.43 27.79
N TYR A 368 5.53 -3.91 27.31
CA TYR A 368 6.12 -3.49 26.02
C TYR A 368 5.23 -3.99 24.87
N GLU A 369 4.07 -3.44 24.80
CA GLU A 369 2.98 -3.83 23.92
C GLU A 369 2.36 -2.59 23.32
N THR A 370 1.74 -2.75 22.16
CA THR A 370 1.02 -1.66 21.55
C THR A 370 -0.05 -1.13 22.50
N GLN A 371 -0.07 0.18 22.68
CA GLN A 371 -1.11 0.88 23.42
C GLN A 371 -2.30 1.26 22.52
N GLY A 372 -2.26 0.83 21.27
CA GLY A 372 -3.17 1.12 20.21
C GLY A 372 -2.42 1.50 18.93
N TYR A 373 -3.13 1.99 17.96
CA TYR A 373 -2.57 2.48 16.71
C TYR A 373 -2.94 3.95 16.53
N ALA A 374 -1.97 4.74 16.09
CA ALA A 374 -2.15 6.15 15.81
C ALA A 374 -2.37 6.36 14.31
N PHE A 375 -3.42 7.07 13.93
CA PHE A 375 -3.60 7.53 12.56
C PHE A 375 -2.77 8.79 12.37
N THR A 376 -1.86 8.77 11.40
CA THR A 376 -0.97 9.90 11.10
C THR A 376 -1.12 10.37 9.68
N VAL A 377 -1.09 11.68 9.50
CA VAL A 377 -0.96 12.33 8.19
C VAL A 377 0.20 13.30 8.29
N LEU A 378 1.22 13.08 7.49
CA LEU A 378 2.47 13.85 7.48
C LEU A 378 2.56 14.67 6.21
N GLN A 379 2.85 15.95 6.35
CA GLN A 379 3.12 16.80 5.19
C GLN A 379 4.31 16.28 4.39
N GLY A 380 4.24 16.34 3.08
CA GLY A 380 5.38 16.14 2.20
C GLY A 380 6.48 17.21 2.39
N ALA A 381 7.55 17.09 1.66
CA ALA A 381 8.67 18.03 1.65
C ALA A 381 8.49 19.18 0.63
N GLN A 382 7.29 19.39 0.12
CA GLN A 382 6.96 20.41 -0.87
C GLN A 382 6.93 21.82 -0.27
N GLY A 383 6.99 22.86 -1.10
CA GLY A 383 6.92 24.25 -0.67
C GLY A 383 8.26 24.90 -0.40
N GLY A 384 9.30 24.56 -1.17
CA GLY A 384 10.62 25.20 -1.10
C GLY A 384 11.36 24.98 0.21
N GLY A 385 11.18 23.82 0.84
CA GLY A 385 11.76 23.50 2.14
C GLY A 385 10.99 24.11 3.32
N GLY A 386 9.83 24.71 3.06
CA GLY A 386 8.94 25.20 4.12
C GLY A 386 8.14 24.08 4.77
N ARG A 387 7.79 23.06 4.02
CA ARG A 387 7.13 21.86 4.52
C ARG A 387 8.19 20.82 4.95
N SER A 388 7.84 20.02 5.89
CA SER A 388 8.72 18.98 6.42
C SER A 388 7.85 17.83 6.89
N ALA A 389 8.44 16.74 7.36
CA ALA A 389 7.69 15.63 7.95
C ALA A 389 6.92 16.00 9.21
N MET A 390 6.46 17.22 9.31
CA MET A 390 5.49 17.62 10.34
C MET A 390 4.15 17.00 10.03
N ARG A 391 3.38 16.84 11.06
CA ARG A 391 1.97 16.46 10.93
C ARG A 391 1.22 17.49 10.12
N LEU A 392 0.29 17.05 9.33
CA LEU A 392 -0.61 17.95 8.63
C LEU A 392 -1.32 18.87 9.65
N PRO A 393 -1.50 20.17 9.37
CA PRO A 393 -2.25 21.05 10.26
C PRO A 393 -3.63 20.48 10.60
N GLY A 394 -3.95 20.42 11.89
CA GLY A 394 -5.15 19.75 12.41
C GLY A 394 -4.91 18.31 12.87
N TRP A 395 -3.75 17.73 12.55
CA TRP A 395 -3.35 16.37 12.97
C TRP A 395 -2.33 16.38 14.12
N GLU A 396 -2.21 17.47 14.87
CA GLU A 396 -1.32 17.57 16.02
C GLU A 396 -1.70 16.56 17.11
N THR A 397 -3.01 16.38 17.32
CA THR A 397 -3.54 15.32 18.17
C THR A 397 -3.94 14.15 17.28
N LEU A 398 -3.24 13.04 17.39
CA LEU A 398 -3.48 11.89 16.55
C LEU A 398 -4.76 11.15 16.98
N PRO A 399 -5.68 10.84 16.05
CA PRO A 399 -6.72 9.87 16.33
C PRO A 399 -6.10 8.53 16.70
N MET A 400 -6.65 7.85 17.70
CA MET A 400 -6.15 6.58 18.20
C MET A 400 -7.21 5.49 18.07
N SER A 401 -6.79 4.27 17.81
CA SER A 401 -7.66 3.10 17.90
C SER A 401 -8.22 2.93 19.32
N ALA A 402 -9.44 2.40 19.41
CA ALA A 402 -10.19 2.35 20.68
C ALA A 402 -9.58 1.40 21.70
N LYS A 403 -8.79 0.42 21.27
CA LYS A 403 -8.23 -0.63 22.13
C LYS A 403 -6.81 -0.97 21.73
N PRO A 404 -5.97 -1.32 22.71
CA PRO A 404 -4.71 -1.98 22.41
C PRO A 404 -5.00 -3.35 21.79
N VAL A 405 -4.06 -3.84 21.00
CA VAL A 405 -4.12 -5.21 20.49
C VAL A 405 -4.01 -6.17 21.67
N PRO A 406 -4.99 -7.03 21.91
CA PRO A 406 -4.92 -7.94 23.04
C PRO A 406 -3.85 -8.99 22.80
N ARG A 407 -2.81 -9.00 23.63
CA ARG A 407 -1.91 -10.15 23.76
C ARG A 407 -2.48 -11.12 24.77
N ALA A 408 -2.91 -12.28 24.30
CA ALA A 408 -3.34 -13.35 25.18
C ALA A 408 -2.12 -14.20 25.58
N ASN A 409 -1.64 -14.03 26.79
CA ASN A 409 -0.73 -14.96 27.50
C ASN A 409 0.56 -15.37 26.75
N GLY A 410 1.21 -14.45 26.07
CA GLY A 410 2.54 -14.67 25.51
C GLY A 410 2.64 -15.52 24.23
N ASP A 411 1.57 -16.14 23.79
CA ASP A 411 1.58 -17.04 22.62
C ASP A 411 1.02 -16.42 21.35
N TRP A 412 0.71 -15.12 21.35
CA TRP A 412 0.05 -14.51 20.24
C TRP A 412 0.67 -13.17 19.89
N TYR A 413 1.19 -13.10 18.68
CA TYR A 413 1.59 -11.86 18.05
C TYR A 413 0.52 -11.48 17.04
N PRO A 414 0.18 -10.18 16.92
CA PRO A 414 -0.54 -9.74 15.75
C PRO A 414 0.25 -10.17 14.50
N PRO A 415 -0.42 -10.47 13.40
CA PRO A 415 0.30 -10.72 12.16
C PRO A 415 1.21 -9.54 11.85
N ASP A 416 2.32 -9.82 11.20
CA ASP A 416 3.35 -8.83 10.87
C ASP A 416 2.74 -7.63 10.14
N GLY A 417 2.26 -6.66 10.88
CA GLY A 417 1.76 -5.41 10.37
C GLY A 417 0.26 -5.18 10.49
N VAL A 418 -0.10 -3.91 10.42
CA VAL A 418 -1.46 -3.50 10.10
C VAL A 418 -1.62 -3.45 8.58
N PRO A 419 -2.84 -3.67 8.07
CA PRO A 419 -3.16 -3.38 6.68
C PRO A 419 -2.84 -1.92 6.31
N ALA A 420 -2.56 -1.67 5.05
CA ALA A 420 -2.31 -0.32 4.58
C ALA A 420 -3.54 0.57 4.81
N PRO A 421 -3.35 1.86 5.15
CA PRO A 421 -4.43 2.83 5.10
C PRO A 421 -4.88 3.02 3.65
N VAL A 422 -6.18 2.94 3.43
CA VAL A 422 -6.82 3.22 2.16
C VAL A 422 -7.25 4.68 2.16
N VAL A 423 -6.93 5.42 1.12
CA VAL A 423 -7.31 6.82 0.98
C VAL A 423 -8.28 6.96 -0.18
N ALA A 424 -9.53 7.22 0.14
CA ALA A 424 -10.59 7.29 -0.86
C ALA A 424 -11.72 8.21 -0.38
N ASN A 425 -12.35 8.90 -1.33
CA ASN A 425 -13.54 9.69 -1.04
C ASN A 425 -14.75 8.75 -0.87
N ILE A 426 -15.17 8.54 0.38
CA ILE A 426 -16.34 7.71 0.71
C ILE A 426 -17.58 8.52 1.07
N LEU A 427 -17.44 9.82 1.35
CA LEU A 427 -18.56 10.67 1.75
C LEU A 427 -19.06 11.59 0.63
N GLY A 428 -18.32 11.70 -0.48
CA GLY A 428 -18.70 12.51 -1.64
C GLY A 428 -18.34 13.99 -1.52
N ASP A 429 -17.57 14.37 -0.49
CA ASP A 429 -16.95 15.69 -0.44
C ASP A 429 -15.59 15.66 -1.18
N PRO A 430 -14.96 16.80 -1.51
CA PRO A 430 -13.75 16.80 -2.32
C PRO A 430 -12.52 16.19 -1.66
N ARG A 431 -12.48 16.08 -0.34
CA ARG A 431 -11.33 15.57 0.42
C ARG A 431 -11.54 14.09 0.76
N PRO A 432 -10.53 13.23 0.56
CA PRO A 432 -10.69 11.81 0.84
C PRO A 432 -10.66 11.51 2.35
N GLU A 433 -11.30 10.41 2.72
CA GLU A 433 -11.21 9.78 4.02
C GLU A 433 -10.12 8.72 4.04
N ILE A 434 -9.68 8.37 5.26
CA ILE A 434 -8.76 7.27 5.52
C ILE A 434 -9.55 6.10 6.10
N VAL A 435 -9.57 4.98 5.40
CA VAL A 435 -10.21 3.75 5.87
C VAL A 435 -9.13 2.73 6.22
N ALA A 436 -9.15 2.21 7.45
CA ALA A 436 -8.11 1.29 7.88
C ALA A 436 -8.62 0.19 8.81
N ALA A 437 -8.22 -1.03 8.53
CA ALA A 437 -8.42 -2.17 9.42
C ALA A 437 -7.28 -2.20 10.45
N ILE A 438 -7.64 -2.28 11.71
CA ILE A 438 -6.71 -2.28 12.84
C ILE A 438 -6.73 -3.63 13.53
N ASN A 439 -5.59 -4.09 14.02
CA ASN A 439 -5.47 -5.38 14.72
C ASN A 439 -6.13 -5.39 16.11
N ASP A 440 -6.82 -4.33 16.50
CA ASP A 440 -7.67 -4.26 17.71
C ASP A 440 -9.05 -4.92 17.53
N GLY A 441 -9.34 -5.43 16.34
CA GLY A 441 -10.61 -6.07 15.98
C GLY A 441 -11.62 -5.15 15.31
N ALA A 442 -11.22 -3.94 14.93
CA ALA A 442 -12.09 -2.96 14.28
C ALA A 442 -11.49 -2.37 13.00
N ILE A 443 -12.36 -1.90 12.14
CA ILE A 443 -12.05 -1.04 10.99
C ILE A 443 -12.58 0.36 11.28
N TYR A 444 -11.85 1.36 10.87
CA TYR A 444 -12.13 2.78 11.14
C TYR A 444 -12.22 3.55 9.83
N ALA A 445 -13.07 4.57 9.82
CA ALA A 445 -12.92 5.68 8.88
C ALA A 445 -12.55 6.94 9.66
N VAL A 446 -11.55 7.65 9.17
CA VAL A 446 -11.04 8.90 9.73
C VAL A 446 -11.15 9.97 8.67
N GLY A 447 -11.77 11.08 9.01
CA GLY A 447 -11.93 12.20 8.11
C GLY A 447 -10.65 13.04 7.97
N PRO A 448 -10.58 13.89 6.94
CA PRO A 448 -9.42 14.74 6.68
C PRO A 448 -9.10 15.71 7.82
N ASP A 449 -10.05 15.99 8.70
CA ASP A 449 -9.88 16.85 9.87
C ASP A 449 -9.51 16.05 11.15
N ALA A 450 -8.86 14.90 11.01
CA ALA A 450 -8.40 14.06 12.11
C ALA A 450 -9.52 13.57 13.06
N GLN A 451 -10.70 13.29 12.53
CA GLN A 451 -11.84 12.82 13.31
C GLN A 451 -12.19 11.39 12.96
N ILE A 452 -12.36 10.52 13.94
CA ILE A 452 -12.94 9.19 13.71
C ILE A 452 -14.42 9.40 13.38
N LEU A 453 -14.77 9.12 12.13
CA LEU A 453 -16.14 9.26 11.60
C LEU A 453 -17.02 8.10 12.05
N TRP A 454 -16.48 6.90 11.95
CA TRP A 454 -17.14 5.68 12.40
C TRP A 454 -16.12 4.56 12.66
N GLN A 455 -16.60 3.54 13.34
CA GLN A 455 -15.86 2.33 13.68
C GLN A 455 -16.80 1.13 13.55
N TYR A 456 -16.33 0.07 12.91
CA TYR A 456 -17.04 -1.21 12.83
C TYR A 456 -16.19 -2.33 13.45
N ASN A 457 -16.78 -3.09 14.39
CA ASN A 457 -16.10 -4.19 15.07
C ASN A 457 -16.26 -5.50 14.27
N TYR A 458 -15.31 -5.79 13.39
CA TYR A 458 -15.31 -7.01 12.57
C TYR A 458 -15.04 -8.27 13.40
N ALA A 459 -14.28 -8.17 14.48
CA ALA A 459 -13.96 -9.32 15.33
C ALA A 459 -15.17 -9.81 16.14
N LYS A 460 -16.20 -8.95 16.34
CA LYS A 460 -17.44 -9.30 17.08
C LYS A 460 -17.17 -10.00 18.43
N GLY A 461 -16.04 -9.65 19.08
CA GLY A 461 -15.61 -10.22 20.35
C GLY A 461 -14.80 -11.52 20.22
N ALA A 462 -14.57 -12.03 19.02
CA ALA A 462 -13.70 -13.18 18.81
C ALA A 462 -12.23 -12.77 18.95
N ALA A 463 -11.49 -13.46 19.80
CA ALA A 463 -10.07 -13.25 19.95
C ALA A 463 -9.31 -13.75 18.71
N LYS A 464 -8.16 -13.11 18.42
CA LYS A 464 -7.24 -13.52 17.33
C LYS A 464 -7.88 -13.50 15.94
N THR A 465 -8.86 -12.63 15.75
CA THR A 465 -9.49 -12.37 14.46
C THR A 465 -9.00 -11.05 13.91
N PHE A 466 -8.59 -11.03 12.66
CA PHE A 466 -8.00 -9.90 11.95
C PHE A 466 -8.75 -9.64 10.66
N ALA A 467 -8.53 -8.48 10.09
CA ALA A 467 -9.05 -8.13 8.77
C ALA A 467 -7.89 -7.87 7.79
N SER A 468 -8.16 -8.09 6.52
CA SER A 468 -7.29 -7.67 5.43
C SER A 468 -7.32 -6.15 5.24
N GLU A 469 -6.42 -5.61 4.43
CA GLU A 469 -6.57 -4.28 3.85
C GLU A 469 -7.93 -4.21 3.13
N PRO A 470 -8.74 -3.17 3.37
CA PRO A 470 -10.01 -3.02 2.65
C PRO A 470 -9.79 -2.51 1.22
N VAL A 471 -10.79 -2.72 0.38
CA VAL A 471 -10.92 -2.03 -0.90
C VAL A 471 -12.19 -1.17 -0.87
N VAL A 472 -12.19 -0.12 -1.68
CA VAL A 472 -13.28 0.86 -1.75
C VAL A 472 -13.77 0.93 -3.19
N VAL A 473 -15.01 0.49 -3.42
CA VAL A 473 -15.59 0.32 -4.75
C VAL A 473 -17.12 0.51 -4.69
N ASP A 474 -17.71 1.12 -5.70
CA ASP A 474 -19.17 1.22 -5.84
C ASP A 474 -19.74 -0.10 -6.38
N LEU A 475 -20.42 -0.84 -5.53
CA LEU A 475 -20.98 -2.15 -5.85
C LEU A 475 -22.41 -2.10 -6.39
N ASN A 476 -23.01 -0.91 -6.54
CA ASN A 476 -24.43 -0.79 -6.86
C ASN A 476 -24.79 0.35 -7.82
N ARG A 477 -23.79 1.07 -8.34
CA ARG A 477 -23.92 2.19 -9.30
C ARG A 477 -24.58 3.46 -8.73
N ASP A 478 -24.66 3.60 -7.41
CA ASP A 478 -25.29 4.78 -6.82
C ASP A 478 -24.33 5.97 -6.67
N GLY A 479 -23.06 5.76 -6.97
CA GLY A 479 -22.00 6.76 -6.88
C GLY A 479 -21.41 6.91 -5.47
N VAL A 480 -21.80 6.03 -4.56
CA VAL A 480 -21.30 5.99 -3.18
C VAL A 480 -20.58 4.65 -2.95
N PRO A 481 -19.27 4.65 -2.75
CA PRO A 481 -18.54 3.39 -2.69
C PRO A 481 -18.78 2.64 -1.38
N GLU A 482 -18.76 1.33 -1.47
CA GLU A 482 -18.75 0.39 -0.35
C GLU A 482 -17.32 0.05 0.06
N ILE A 483 -17.18 -0.42 1.30
CA ILE A 483 -15.93 -0.92 1.87
C ILE A 483 -15.98 -2.44 1.94
N VAL A 484 -15.05 -3.11 1.24
CA VAL A 484 -15.01 -4.57 1.11
C VAL A 484 -13.72 -5.09 1.70
N PHE A 485 -13.79 -6.06 2.60
CA PHE A 485 -12.61 -6.70 3.17
C PHE A 485 -12.85 -8.15 3.55
N GLY A 486 -11.76 -8.89 3.72
CA GLY A 486 -11.79 -10.22 4.27
C GLY A 486 -11.43 -10.24 5.76
N THR A 487 -11.87 -11.28 6.47
CA THR A 487 -11.36 -11.58 7.82
C THR A 487 -10.60 -12.89 7.83
N TYR A 488 -9.68 -13.02 8.78
CA TYR A 488 -8.90 -14.23 8.99
C TYR A 488 -8.58 -14.44 10.47
N ALA A 489 -8.23 -15.67 10.81
CA ALA A 489 -7.81 -16.05 12.16
C ALA A 489 -6.61 -17.00 12.11
N LEU A 490 -5.71 -16.90 13.09
CA LEU A 490 -4.51 -17.74 13.15
C LEU A 490 -4.76 -19.12 13.75
N SER A 491 -5.93 -19.42 14.26
CA SER A 491 -6.14 -20.68 14.98
C SER A 491 -7.51 -21.33 14.91
N THR A 492 -8.55 -20.65 14.68
CA THR A 492 -9.92 -21.21 14.52
C THR A 492 -10.89 -20.11 14.17
N ASN A 493 -11.75 -20.39 13.25
CA ASN A 493 -12.92 -19.65 12.81
C ASN A 493 -12.72 -18.65 11.69
N ALA A 494 -13.25 -19.11 10.63
CA ALA A 494 -14.13 -18.41 9.77
C ALA A 494 -13.51 -17.18 9.12
N GLY A 495 -12.80 -17.42 8.03
CA GLY A 495 -12.67 -16.42 7.00
C GLY A 495 -14.06 -15.96 6.57
N ARG A 496 -14.24 -14.67 6.40
CA ARG A 496 -15.49 -14.04 6.00
C ARG A 496 -15.21 -12.97 4.96
N LEU A 497 -16.14 -12.80 4.04
CA LEU A 497 -16.23 -11.61 3.21
C LEU A 497 -17.20 -10.64 3.88
N VAL A 498 -16.72 -9.44 4.19
CA VAL A 498 -17.52 -8.39 4.84
C VAL A 498 -17.64 -7.19 3.91
N ILE A 499 -18.84 -6.66 3.79
CA ILE A 499 -19.14 -5.46 3.02
C ILE A 499 -19.88 -4.47 3.92
N LEU A 500 -19.32 -3.26 4.00
CA LEU A 500 -19.93 -2.14 4.74
C LEU A 500 -20.36 -1.05 3.76
N SER A 501 -21.36 -0.29 4.16
CA SER A 501 -21.65 0.98 3.49
C SER A 501 -20.56 2.01 3.78
N ASN A 502 -20.56 3.10 3.07
CA ASN A 502 -19.70 4.28 3.32
C ASN A 502 -19.80 4.85 4.75
N THR A 503 -20.88 4.57 5.46
CA THR A 503 -21.09 5.02 6.86
C THR A 503 -20.73 3.95 7.89
N GLY A 504 -20.10 2.85 7.47
CA GLY A 504 -19.69 1.76 8.37
C GLY A 504 -20.81 0.81 8.79
N ALA A 505 -22.00 0.90 8.19
CA ALA A 505 -23.07 -0.05 8.44
C ALA A 505 -22.79 -1.38 7.73
N GLU A 506 -22.93 -2.51 8.42
CA GLU A 506 -22.79 -3.84 7.84
C GLU A 506 -23.91 -4.08 6.81
N LEU A 507 -23.53 -4.29 5.56
CA LEU A 507 -24.42 -4.73 4.50
C LEU A 507 -24.43 -6.24 4.40
N PHE A 508 -23.25 -6.84 4.37
CA PHE A 508 -23.10 -8.31 4.31
C PHE A 508 -21.93 -8.78 5.14
N ASP A 509 -22.09 -9.94 5.75
CA ASP A 509 -21.07 -10.68 6.49
C ASP A 509 -21.20 -12.17 6.12
N ILE A 510 -20.45 -12.59 5.07
CA ILE A 510 -20.62 -13.87 4.37
C ILE A 510 -19.51 -14.84 4.79
N PRO A 511 -19.83 -15.99 5.38
CA PRO A 511 -18.84 -17.04 5.60
C PRO A 511 -18.25 -17.52 4.27
N LEU A 512 -16.92 -17.67 4.21
CA LEU A 512 -16.26 -18.21 3.03
C LEU A 512 -16.61 -19.69 2.84
N PRO A 513 -16.82 -20.14 1.60
CA PRO A 513 -17.09 -21.54 1.31
C PRO A 513 -15.82 -22.40 1.44
N GLY A 514 -16.00 -23.67 1.75
CA GLY A 514 -14.95 -24.68 1.61
C GLY A 514 -13.69 -24.46 2.44
N GLN A 515 -13.81 -23.87 3.62
CA GLN A 515 -12.67 -23.61 4.50
C GLN A 515 -11.89 -24.89 4.80
N GLY A 516 -10.57 -24.79 4.63
CA GLY A 516 -9.64 -25.87 4.94
C GLY A 516 -9.17 -25.87 6.40
N ASP A 517 -8.17 -26.67 6.69
CA ASP A 517 -7.52 -26.73 8.01
C ASP A 517 -6.40 -25.69 8.19
N GLY A 518 -6.19 -24.84 7.19
CA GLY A 518 -5.20 -23.75 7.19
C GLY A 518 -3.75 -24.20 7.11
N GLY A 519 -3.48 -25.49 6.98
CA GLY A 519 -2.11 -26.00 6.88
C GLY A 519 -1.17 -25.50 8.00
N GLY A 520 -1.71 -25.00 9.11
CA GLY A 520 -0.97 -24.39 10.22
C GLY A 520 -0.74 -22.87 10.09
N ASN A 521 -1.11 -22.22 8.99
CA ASN A 521 -0.89 -20.78 8.79
C ASN A 521 -2.06 -19.90 9.25
N GLY A 522 -3.25 -20.44 9.31
CA GLY A 522 -4.48 -19.71 9.61
C GLY A 522 -5.62 -20.05 8.67
N ILE A 523 -6.75 -19.41 8.85
CA ILE A 523 -7.96 -19.59 8.05
C ILE A 523 -8.49 -18.21 7.64
N GLY A 524 -8.91 -18.08 6.39
CA GLY A 524 -9.54 -16.87 5.86
C GLY A 524 -8.64 -16.00 5.00
N VAL A 525 -8.95 -14.72 4.90
CA VAL A 525 -8.40 -13.79 3.91
C VAL A 525 -7.44 -12.78 4.55
N PRO A 526 -6.13 -12.99 4.50
CA PRO A 526 -5.15 -12.02 5.00
C PRO A 526 -4.81 -10.92 3.99
N ALA A 527 -4.91 -11.23 2.70
CA ALA A 527 -4.61 -10.31 1.60
C ALA A 527 -5.81 -9.38 1.31
N ALA A 528 -5.53 -8.17 0.86
CA ALA A 528 -6.60 -7.31 0.34
C ALA A 528 -7.37 -8.01 -0.78
N PRO A 529 -8.70 -7.88 -0.83
CA PRO A 529 -9.48 -8.27 -2.01
C PRO A 529 -8.99 -7.57 -3.27
N SER A 530 -9.34 -8.11 -4.42
CA SER A 530 -9.28 -7.38 -5.68
C SER A 530 -10.63 -7.44 -6.37
N VAL A 531 -11.06 -6.32 -6.95
CA VAL A 531 -12.39 -6.17 -7.54
C VAL A 531 -12.27 -5.64 -8.96
N ALA A 532 -12.82 -6.37 -9.90
CA ALA A 532 -12.89 -5.98 -11.31
C ALA A 532 -13.97 -6.80 -12.03
N ASP A 533 -14.34 -6.37 -13.23
CA ASP A 533 -15.10 -7.17 -14.18
C ASP A 533 -14.13 -8.19 -14.82
N LEU A 534 -14.24 -9.45 -14.42
CA LEU A 534 -13.34 -10.51 -14.85
C LEU A 534 -13.69 -11.07 -16.22
N ASP A 535 -14.97 -11.22 -16.52
CA ASP A 535 -15.41 -11.94 -17.71
C ASP A 535 -15.96 -11.03 -18.82
N GLY A 536 -15.94 -9.71 -18.59
CA GLY A 536 -16.34 -8.70 -19.56
C GLY A 536 -17.86 -8.54 -19.69
N ASP A 537 -18.64 -8.96 -18.68
CA ASP A 537 -20.10 -8.88 -18.70
C ASP A 537 -20.65 -7.55 -18.16
N GLY A 538 -19.77 -6.70 -17.60
CA GLY A 538 -20.09 -5.38 -17.05
C GLY A 538 -20.52 -5.40 -15.59
N THR A 539 -20.44 -6.54 -14.91
CA THR A 539 -20.58 -6.66 -13.46
C THR A 539 -19.21 -6.90 -12.79
N LEU A 540 -19.13 -6.65 -11.50
CA LEU A 540 -17.87 -6.80 -10.75
C LEU A 540 -17.79 -8.16 -10.08
N GLU A 541 -16.60 -8.73 -10.10
CA GLU A 541 -16.23 -9.85 -9.25
C GLU A 541 -15.31 -9.39 -8.12
N ILE A 542 -15.52 -10.00 -6.94
CA ILE A 542 -14.64 -9.89 -5.77
C ILE A 542 -13.78 -11.14 -5.73
N VAL A 543 -12.47 -10.97 -5.78
CA VAL A 543 -11.47 -12.04 -5.74
C VAL A 543 -10.75 -12.01 -4.42
N LEU A 544 -10.81 -13.11 -3.66
CA LEU A 544 -10.24 -13.26 -2.33
C LEU A 544 -9.16 -14.33 -2.32
N LEU A 545 -7.98 -13.98 -1.85
CA LEU A 545 -6.89 -14.93 -1.66
C LEU A 545 -6.84 -15.36 -0.20
N THR A 546 -6.95 -16.68 0.05
CA THR A 546 -7.12 -17.23 1.38
C THR A 546 -5.88 -17.92 1.91
N PHE A 547 -5.77 -18.06 3.24
CA PHE A 547 -4.71 -18.85 3.87
C PHE A 547 -4.86 -20.36 3.66
N ASP A 548 -6.05 -20.85 3.47
CA ASP A 548 -6.39 -22.25 3.74
C ASP A 548 -6.98 -23.00 2.54
N HIS A 549 -7.51 -22.31 1.52
CA HIS A 549 -8.19 -23.03 0.44
C HIS A 549 -8.05 -22.42 -0.96
N GLY A 550 -7.17 -21.44 -1.17
CA GLY A 550 -6.86 -20.88 -2.49
C GLY A 550 -7.54 -19.54 -2.75
N VAL A 551 -8.12 -19.35 -3.92
CA VAL A 551 -8.80 -18.12 -4.35
C VAL A 551 -10.28 -18.37 -4.47
N ASP A 552 -11.08 -17.54 -3.80
CA ASP A 552 -12.53 -17.50 -3.95
C ASP A 552 -12.94 -16.36 -4.87
N VAL A 553 -13.88 -16.59 -5.75
CA VAL A 553 -14.46 -15.60 -6.65
C VAL A 553 -15.96 -15.46 -6.40
N PHE A 554 -16.39 -14.23 -6.20
CA PHE A 554 -17.80 -13.87 -5.98
C PHE A 554 -18.22 -12.84 -7.03
N ASN A 555 -19.33 -13.06 -7.70
CA ASN A 555 -19.97 -12.05 -8.54
C ASN A 555 -20.86 -11.13 -7.70
N VAL A 556 -20.91 -9.85 -8.05
CA VAL A 556 -21.79 -8.85 -7.42
C VAL A 556 -22.88 -8.42 -8.40
N PRO A 557 -24.08 -9.00 -8.32
CA PRO A 557 -25.15 -8.71 -9.26
C PRO A 557 -25.57 -7.24 -9.21
N GLY A 558 -25.68 -6.60 -10.37
CA GLY A 558 -26.13 -5.21 -10.48
C GLY A 558 -25.04 -4.15 -10.26
N SER A 559 -23.81 -4.57 -9.99
CA SER A 559 -22.66 -3.67 -9.91
C SER A 559 -22.28 -3.06 -11.27
N GLY A 560 -21.34 -2.12 -11.27
CA GLY A 560 -20.82 -1.49 -12.47
C GLY A 560 -19.34 -1.10 -12.32
N THR A 561 -18.67 -0.86 -13.44
CA THR A 561 -17.21 -0.78 -13.51
C THR A 561 -16.63 0.64 -13.44
N LYS A 562 -17.46 1.67 -13.19
CA LYS A 562 -17.02 3.07 -13.35
C LYS A 562 -16.47 3.74 -12.11
N CYS A 563 -16.71 3.18 -10.93
CA CYS A 563 -16.34 3.80 -9.67
C CYS A 563 -15.54 2.82 -8.82
N LEU A 564 -14.23 2.86 -8.95
CA LEU A 564 -13.28 1.98 -8.30
C LEU A 564 -12.18 2.82 -7.61
N PRO A 565 -12.47 3.54 -6.52
CA PRO A 565 -11.50 4.42 -5.89
C PRO A 565 -10.25 3.70 -5.37
N TRP A 566 -10.42 2.47 -4.84
CA TRP A 566 -9.32 1.64 -4.33
C TRP A 566 -9.64 0.15 -4.53
N PRO A 567 -9.49 -0.37 -5.76
CA PRO A 567 -10.05 -1.68 -6.14
C PRO A 567 -9.20 -2.88 -5.77
N THR A 568 -7.98 -2.71 -5.30
CA THR A 568 -7.04 -3.80 -4.99
C THR A 568 -6.06 -3.38 -3.90
N GLY A 569 -5.33 -4.34 -3.34
CA GLY A 569 -4.32 -4.05 -2.32
C GLY A 569 -3.29 -3.03 -2.77
N ARG A 570 -2.99 -2.08 -1.91
CA ARG A 570 -2.11 -0.95 -2.16
C ARG A 570 -2.62 -0.01 -3.27
N GLY A 571 -3.92 0.01 -3.51
CA GLY A 571 -4.62 0.90 -4.44
C GLY A 571 -4.64 0.49 -5.89
N ASN A 572 -3.54 -0.02 -6.41
CA ASN A 572 -3.36 -0.34 -7.83
C ASN A 572 -2.38 -1.50 -8.05
N LEU A 573 -2.15 -1.88 -9.29
CA LEU A 573 -1.27 -2.99 -9.66
C LEU A 573 0.23 -2.67 -9.56
N LEU A 574 0.61 -1.39 -9.43
CA LEU A 574 1.98 -0.98 -9.06
C LEU A 574 2.24 -1.17 -7.57
N ARG A 575 1.22 -1.39 -6.76
CA ARG A 575 1.32 -1.62 -5.31
C ARG A 575 1.95 -0.45 -4.53
N ASN A 576 1.90 0.74 -5.09
CA ASN A 576 2.63 1.91 -4.57
C ASN A 576 1.93 2.63 -3.42
N GLY A 577 0.67 2.29 -3.11
CA GLY A 577 -0.09 2.94 -2.06
C GLY A 577 -0.52 4.37 -2.40
N GLN A 578 -0.49 4.72 -3.68
CA GLN A 578 -0.90 6.04 -4.13
C GLN A 578 -2.41 6.11 -4.27
N GLY A 579 -3.01 7.08 -3.61
CA GLY A 579 -4.42 7.42 -3.75
C GLY A 579 -4.73 8.05 -5.12
N PRO A 580 -6.01 8.12 -5.50
CA PRO A 580 -6.41 8.81 -6.71
C PRO A 580 -6.02 10.30 -6.62
N ALA A 581 -5.63 10.89 -7.76
CA ALA A 581 -5.29 12.30 -7.81
C ALA A 581 -6.51 13.17 -7.47
N TYR A 582 -6.33 14.14 -6.59
CA TYR A 582 -7.38 15.10 -6.28
C TYR A 582 -7.66 15.99 -7.51
N VAL A 583 -8.91 16.05 -7.91
CA VAL A 583 -9.38 16.96 -8.97
C VAL A 583 -10.22 18.04 -8.31
N PRO A 584 -9.72 19.29 -8.18
CA PRO A 584 -10.41 20.39 -7.52
C PRO A 584 -11.73 20.78 -8.18
#